data_81517f269da861107ff2c33970be9884
#
_entry.id   81517f269da861107ff2c33970be9884
#
_cell.length_a   1.000
_cell.length_b   1.000
_cell.length_c   1.000
_cell.angle_alpha   90.00
_cell.angle_beta   90.00
_cell.angle_gamma   90.00
#
_symmetry.space_group_name_H-M   'P 1'
#
loop_
_entity.id
_entity.type
_entity.pdbx_description
1 polymer ?
#
loop_
_entity_poly.entity_id
_entity_poly.type
_entity_poly.pdbx_seq_one_letter_code
_entity_poly.pdbx_strand_id
1 'polypeptide(L)'
;ATKFFTCTLSVMYRDAGEDGTVRGGPMYVIKNALPSSMIPLAYFFAAAGLIGALPGFQSNQLVQIMGDLPIFQFENFNLIAGIILAGVTGVIILGGLIRIAKVSEWLVPLMSILYFGSVLVALMLNLNSIFPAFKIIIEDAFTGSAVAGGSVIAVIIMGVRRGAHSNEAGIGTETLVHGSAKTSDPVKQGLVAMLGPIFDTLIMCTSTALLIIISGVWLESDSTGVTLTAEAFSVLLGPFGYAVLFICVVSFGASTIFTYSFYGSACSQFLFGKKGVKIYQWVIILFVVVFAVIPIEAAINIIDISFALMAIPTLISSVWLAPKVIEKAREYFAKLEKMPVNN
;
A
#
# COMPACT_ATOMS: atom_id res chain seq x y z
N ALA A 1 8.99 -9.63 9.84
CA ALA A 1 8.67 -9.75 11.27
C ALA A 1 7.52 -8.81 11.67
N THR A 2 7.60 -7.49 11.40
CA THR A 2 6.61 -6.50 11.88
C THR A 2 5.18 -6.87 11.51
N LYS A 3 4.90 -7.18 10.25
CA LYS A 3 3.56 -7.61 9.79
C LYS A 3 3.04 -8.87 10.50
N PHE A 4 3.94 -9.80 10.86
CA PHE A 4 3.54 -10.97 11.63
C PHE A 4 2.95 -10.54 12.99
N PHE A 5 3.66 -9.68 13.71
CA PHE A 5 3.21 -9.22 15.02
C PHE A 5 1.93 -8.40 14.92
N THR A 6 1.90 -7.38 14.05
CA THR A 6 0.77 -6.46 13.92
C THR A 6 -0.51 -7.17 13.48
N CYS A 7 -0.42 -8.05 12.47
CA CYS A 7 -1.60 -8.75 11.94
C CYS A 7 -2.06 -9.88 12.87
N THR A 8 -1.14 -10.59 13.56
CA THR A 8 -1.50 -11.55 14.61
C THR A 8 -2.26 -10.87 15.74
N LEU A 9 -1.76 -9.74 16.24
CA LEU A 9 -2.43 -8.95 17.28
C LEU A 9 -3.81 -8.47 16.81
N SER A 10 -3.92 -8.01 15.58
CA SER A 10 -5.19 -7.53 15.04
C SER A 10 -6.27 -8.62 15.05
N VAL A 11 -5.91 -9.88 14.78
CA VAL A 11 -6.84 -11.00 14.86
C VAL A 11 -7.09 -11.44 16.30
N MET A 12 -6.06 -11.41 17.18
CA MET A 12 -6.23 -11.79 18.60
C MET A 12 -7.19 -10.87 19.36
N TYR A 13 -7.17 -9.59 19.05
CA TYR A 13 -7.89 -8.54 19.79
C TYR A 13 -8.94 -7.81 18.96
N ARG A 14 -9.39 -8.43 17.88
CA ARG A 14 -10.47 -7.90 17.04
C ARG A 14 -11.77 -7.77 17.82
N ASP A 15 -12.60 -6.82 17.42
CA ASP A 15 -13.91 -6.59 17.99
C ASP A 15 -15.00 -7.27 17.14
N ALA A 16 -16.00 -7.85 17.77
CA ALA A 16 -17.20 -8.34 17.11
C ALA A 16 -18.26 -7.24 17.20
N GLY A 17 -18.59 -6.63 16.07
CA GLY A 17 -19.66 -5.66 16.01
C GLY A 17 -21.02 -6.29 16.30
N GLU A 18 -21.98 -5.51 16.81
CA GLU A 18 -23.36 -5.93 17.05
C GLU A 18 -24.06 -6.50 15.80
N ASP A 19 -23.54 -6.15 14.62
CA ASP A 19 -24.01 -6.61 13.32
C ASP A 19 -23.30 -7.89 12.82
N GLY A 20 -22.53 -8.56 13.68
CA GLY A 20 -21.74 -9.73 13.34
C GLY A 20 -20.52 -9.46 12.47
N THR A 21 -20.22 -8.18 12.14
CA THR A 21 -19.02 -7.82 11.41
C THR A 21 -17.82 -7.86 12.35
N VAL A 22 -16.74 -8.47 11.87
CA VAL A 22 -15.47 -8.54 12.60
C VAL A 22 -14.63 -7.32 12.24
N ARG A 23 -14.08 -6.65 13.25
CA ARG A 23 -13.33 -5.39 13.12
C ARG A 23 -11.97 -5.53 13.76
N GLY A 24 -10.92 -5.41 12.97
CA GLY A 24 -9.54 -5.43 13.44
C GLY A 24 -8.87 -4.07 13.27
N GLY A 25 -7.62 -4.02 13.71
CA GLY A 25 -6.75 -2.84 13.57
C GLY A 25 -6.14 -2.39 14.89
N PRO A 26 -5.12 -1.51 14.85
CA PRO A 26 -4.39 -1.08 16.04
C PRO A 26 -5.30 -0.45 17.09
N MET A 27 -6.34 0.31 16.69
CA MET A 27 -7.28 0.92 17.62
C MET A 27 -8.01 -0.10 18.49
N TYR A 28 -8.37 -1.27 17.93
CA TYR A 28 -9.03 -2.34 18.69
C TYR A 28 -8.01 -3.12 19.54
N VAL A 29 -6.80 -3.34 19.03
CA VAL A 29 -5.70 -3.94 19.79
C VAL A 29 -5.40 -3.11 21.03
N ILE A 30 -5.23 -1.80 20.88
CA ILE A 30 -4.95 -0.89 21.98
C ILE A 30 -6.11 -0.87 22.97
N LYS A 31 -7.35 -0.73 22.49
CA LYS A 31 -8.55 -0.67 23.33
C LYS A 31 -8.75 -1.94 24.15
N ASN A 32 -8.51 -3.13 23.56
CA ASN A 32 -8.88 -4.43 24.14
C ASN A 32 -7.72 -5.10 24.91
N ALA A 33 -6.46 -4.69 24.68
CA ALA A 33 -5.30 -5.39 25.21
C ALA A 33 -4.37 -4.55 26.07
N LEU A 34 -4.44 -3.22 25.98
CA LEU A 34 -3.59 -2.30 26.72
C LEU A 34 -4.32 -1.65 27.91
N PRO A 35 -3.59 -1.11 28.89
CA PRO A 35 -4.17 -0.37 30.02
C PRO A 35 -5.03 0.82 29.53
N SER A 36 -6.06 1.17 30.30
CA SER A 36 -6.99 2.26 29.96
C SER A 36 -6.31 3.61 29.74
N SER A 37 -5.16 3.85 30.39
CA SER A 37 -4.34 5.06 30.18
C SER A 37 -3.79 5.20 28.77
N MET A 38 -3.71 4.10 28.00
CA MET A 38 -3.23 4.08 26.62
C MET A 38 -4.33 4.20 25.57
N ILE A 39 -5.61 4.18 25.97
CA ILE A 39 -6.75 4.32 25.05
C ILE A 39 -6.65 5.57 24.14
N PRO A 40 -6.11 6.75 24.59
CA PRO A 40 -5.92 7.89 23.72
C PRO A 40 -5.08 7.58 22.45
N LEU A 41 -4.15 6.62 22.51
CA LEU A 41 -3.38 6.19 21.34
C LEU A 41 -4.26 5.53 20.27
N ALA A 42 -5.34 4.86 20.67
CA ALA A 42 -6.29 4.26 19.72
C ALA A 42 -7.05 5.37 18.94
N TYR A 43 -7.46 6.41 19.64
CA TYR A 43 -8.11 7.58 19.01
C TYR A 43 -7.12 8.36 18.13
N PHE A 44 -5.88 8.49 18.59
CA PHE A 44 -4.82 9.13 17.80
C PHE A 44 -4.54 8.37 16.51
N PHE A 45 -4.40 7.03 16.56
CA PHE A 45 -4.28 6.19 15.37
C PHE A 45 -5.44 6.41 14.40
N ALA A 46 -6.67 6.35 14.91
CA ALA A 46 -7.86 6.47 14.08
C ALA A 46 -7.99 7.87 13.45
N ALA A 47 -7.64 8.93 14.18
CA ALA A 47 -7.64 10.30 13.67
C ALA A 47 -6.58 10.50 12.57
N ALA A 48 -5.34 10.02 12.78
CA ALA A 48 -4.31 10.03 11.75
C ALA A 48 -4.71 9.18 10.54
N GLY A 49 -5.36 8.02 10.77
CA GLY A 49 -5.83 7.12 9.73
C GLY A 49 -6.91 7.71 8.83
N LEU A 50 -7.72 8.67 9.30
CA LEU A 50 -8.66 9.40 8.44
C LEU A 50 -7.93 10.19 7.35
N ILE A 51 -6.77 10.74 7.66
CA ILE A 51 -5.96 11.53 6.71
C ILE A 51 -5.09 10.60 5.88
N GLY A 52 -4.42 9.63 6.50
CA GLY A 52 -3.53 8.68 5.85
C GLY A 52 -4.22 7.76 4.83
N ALA A 53 -5.51 7.54 4.99
CA ALA A 53 -6.32 6.76 4.06
C ALA A 53 -6.97 7.60 2.94
N LEU A 54 -6.61 8.87 2.78
CA LEU A 54 -7.03 9.65 1.62
C LEU A 54 -6.28 9.19 0.36
N PRO A 55 -6.92 9.13 -0.82
CA PRO A 55 -6.35 8.56 -2.03
C PRO A 55 -5.44 9.55 -2.78
N GLY A 56 -4.51 10.20 -2.06
CA GLY A 56 -3.72 11.31 -2.59
C GLY A 56 -2.79 10.91 -3.72
N PHE A 57 -1.93 9.97 -3.47
CA PHE A 57 -0.95 9.50 -4.44
C PHE A 57 -1.63 8.83 -5.65
N GLN A 58 -2.60 7.96 -5.39
CA GLN A 58 -3.26 7.16 -6.41
C GLN A 58 -4.04 8.01 -7.41
N SER A 59 -4.84 8.96 -6.92
CA SER A 59 -5.63 9.85 -7.78
C SER A 59 -4.73 10.71 -8.66
N ASN A 60 -3.64 11.24 -8.10
CA ASN A 60 -2.69 12.05 -8.85
C ASN A 60 -1.99 11.26 -9.96
N GLN A 61 -1.42 10.08 -9.63
CA GLN A 61 -0.70 9.27 -10.61
C GLN A 61 -1.61 8.69 -11.70
N LEU A 62 -2.86 8.36 -11.38
CA LEU A 62 -3.85 7.95 -12.38
C LEU A 62 -4.14 9.05 -13.39
N VAL A 63 -4.32 10.29 -12.92
CA VAL A 63 -4.59 11.42 -13.80
C VAL A 63 -3.34 11.79 -14.59
N GLN A 64 -2.15 11.71 -13.99
CA GLN A 64 -0.88 11.97 -14.67
C GLN A 64 -0.68 11.04 -15.86
N ILE A 65 -0.74 9.71 -15.68
CA ILE A 65 -0.52 8.76 -16.79
C ILE A 65 -1.58 8.88 -17.89
N MET A 66 -2.80 9.28 -17.54
CA MET A 66 -3.83 9.56 -18.55
C MET A 66 -3.52 10.84 -19.33
N GLY A 67 -3.04 11.88 -18.65
CA GLY A 67 -2.66 13.16 -19.26
C GLY A 67 -1.44 13.08 -20.20
N ASP A 68 -0.60 12.05 -20.05
CA ASP A 68 0.53 11.80 -20.97
C ASP A 68 0.05 11.40 -22.38
N LEU A 69 -1.20 10.97 -22.52
CA LEU A 69 -1.78 10.62 -23.82
C LEU A 69 -2.16 11.88 -24.61
N PRO A 70 -1.76 12.02 -25.90
CA PRO A 70 -2.04 13.20 -26.71
C PRO A 70 -3.51 13.59 -26.82
N ILE A 71 -4.41 12.62 -26.73
CA ILE A 71 -5.86 12.84 -26.82
C ILE A 71 -6.46 13.55 -25.59
N PHE A 72 -5.72 13.58 -24.47
CA PHE A 72 -6.16 14.16 -23.20
C PHE A 72 -5.47 15.50 -22.87
N GLN A 73 -4.70 16.07 -23.79
CA GLN A 73 -4.01 17.36 -23.62
C GLN A 73 -4.94 18.54 -23.91
N PHE A 74 -5.95 18.74 -23.05
CA PHE A 74 -6.89 19.86 -23.13
C PHE A 74 -7.03 20.56 -21.77
N GLU A 75 -7.49 21.80 -21.82
CA GLU A 75 -7.66 22.63 -20.63
C GLU A 75 -8.57 21.94 -19.61
N ASN A 76 -8.20 21.98 -18.33
CA ASN A 76 -8.92 21.36 -17.21
C ASN A 76 -9.03 19.81 -17.27
N PHE A 77 -8.19 19.12 -18.06
CA PHE A 77 -8.20 17.66 -18.13
C PHE A 77 -8.15 17.03 -16.73
N ASN A 78 -7.22 17.46 -15.85
CA ASN A 78 -7.04 16.89 -14.51
C ASN A 78 -8.32 16.95 -13.67
N LEU A 79 -9.06 18.05 -13.77
CA LEU A 79 -10.35 18.21 -13.07
C LEU A 79 -11.40 17.25 -13.63
N ILE A 80 -11.52 17.18 -14.94
CA ILE A 80 -12.51 16.30 -15.61
C ILE A 80 -12.20 14.83 -15.33
N ALA A 81 -10.93 14.43 -15.47
CA ALA A 81 -10.47 13.07 -15.14
C ALA A 81 -10.73 12.75 -13.66
N GLY A 82 -10.44 13.69 -12.76
CA GLY A 82 -10.72 13.58 -11.32
C GLY A 82 -12.21 13.37 -11.03
N ILE A 83 -13.11 14.10 -11.71
CA ILE A 83 -14.56 13.94 -11.55
C ILE A 83 -15.04 12.56 -12.06
N ILE A 84 -14.52 12.11 -13.21
CA ILE A 84 -14.84 10.76 -13.75
C ILE A 84 -14.35 9.68 -12.79
N LEU A 85 -13.10 9.78 -12.31
CA LEU A 85 -12.51 8.86 -11.34
C LEU A 85 -13.32 8.84 -10.04
N ALA A 86 -13.74 10.01 -9.55
CA ALA A 86 -14.59 10.13 -8.36
C ALA A 86 -15.97 9.48 -8.56
N GLY A 87 -16.55 9.60 -9.75
CA GLY A 87 -17.81 8.93 -10.11
C GLY A 87 -17.68 7.40 -10.08
N VAL A 88 -16.66 6.86 -10.73
CA VAL A 88 -16.37 5.41 -10.74
C VAL A 88 -16.10 4.91 -9.32
N THR A 89 -15.27 5.64 -8.58
CA THR A 89 -14.94 5.34 -7.19
C THR A 89 -16.19 5.34 -6.32
N GLY A 90 -17.05 6.34 -6.47
CA GLY A 90 -18.31 6.48 -5.73
C GLY A 90 -19.23 5.27 -5.94
N VAL A 91 -19.44 4.84 -7.18
CA VAL A 91 -20.27 3.66 -7.50
C VAL A 91 -19.78 2.41 -6.79
N ILE A 92 -18.46 2.24 -6.64
CA ILE A 92 -17.87 1.05 -6.01
C ILE A 92 -17.92 1.18 -4.48
N ILE A 93 -17.46 2.31 -3.94
CA ILE A 93 -17.31 2.50 -2.48
C ILE A 93 -18.68 2.54 -1.78
N LEU A 94 -19.66 3.25 -2.35
CA LEU A 94 -21.02 3.34 -1.80
C LEU A 94 -21.75 1.99 -1.80
N GLY A 95 -21.26 1.03 -2.60
CA GLY A 95 -21.71 -0.37 -2.56
C GLY A 95 -21.18 -1.18 -1.38
N GLY A 96 -20.28 -0.61 -0.57
CA GLY A 96 -19.73 -1.19 0.65
C GLY A 96 -18.63 -2.22 0.43
N LEU A 97 -18.13 -2.77 1.55
CA LEU A 97 -16.98 -3.67 1.58
C LEU A 97 -17.11 -4.90 0.66
N ILE A 98 -18.32 -5.46 0.56
CA ILE A 98 -18.54 -6.66 -0.26
C ILE A 98 -18.29 -6.35 -1.74
N ARG A 99 -18.71 -5.18 -2.22
CA ARG A 99 -18.48 -4.77 -3.61
C ARG A 99 -17.00 -4.48 -3.85
N ILE A 100 -16.34 -3.80 -2.93
CA ILE A 100 -14.88 -3.55 -2.98
C ILE A 100 -14.12 -4.87 -3.07
N ALA A 101 -14.40 -5.81 -2.17
CA ALA A 101 -13.76 -7.13 -2.16
C ALA A 101 -13.97 -7.89 -3.48
N LYS A 102 -15.19 -7.88 -4.00
CA LYS A 102 -15.53 -8.59 -5.25
C LYS A 102 -14.83 -8.01 -6.49
N VAL A 103 -14.67 -6.68 -6.55
CA VAL A 103 -13.91 -6.03 -7.62
C VAL A 103 -12.42 -6.35 -7.49
N SER A 104 -11.86 -6.23 -6.28
CA SER A 104 -10.44 -6.46 -6.01
C SER A 104 -10.04 -7.93 -6.22
N GLU A 105 -10.92 -8.89 -5.93
CA GLU A 105 -10.68 -10.33 -6.12
C GLU A 105 -10.30 -10.69 -7.57
N TRP A 106 -10.89 -10.00 -8.54
CA TRP A 106 -10.57 -10.20 -9.97
C TRP A 106 -9.48 -9.28 -10.47
N LEU A 107 -9.52 -8.02 -10.06
CA LEU A 107 -8.63 -6.99 -10.56
C LEU A 107 -7.19 -7.22 -10.12
N VAL A 108 -6.98 -7.56 -8.83
CA VAL A 108 -5.63 -7.67 -8.25
C VAL A 108 -4.81 -8.82 -8.86
N PRO A 109 -5.31 -10.06 -9.00
CA PRO A 109 -4.54 -11.13 -9.65
C PRO A 109 -4.26 -10.82 -11.12
N LEU A 110 -5.25 -10.29 -11.85
CA LEU A 110 -5.10 -9.98 -13.27
C LEU A 110 -4.00 -8.94 -13.51
N MET A 111 -4.05 -7.81 -12.79
CA MET A 111 -3.04 -6.76 -12.92
C MET A 111 -1.65 -7.22 -12.47
N SER A 112 -1.57 -8.04 -11.40
CA SER A 112 -0.29 -8.56 -10.90
C SER A 112 0.37 -9.51 -11.90
N ILE A 113 -0.41 -10.41 -12.52
CA ILE A 113 0.10 -11.32 -13.56
C ILE A 113 0.54 -10.52 -14.80
N LEU A 114 -0.27 -9.55 -15.23
CA LEU A 114 0.03 -8.72 -16.40
C LEU A 114 1.30 -7.89 -16.17
N TYR A 115 1.41 -7.22 -15.02
CA TYR A 115 2.57 -6.42 -14.67
C TYR A 115 3.84 -7.28 -14.54
N PHE A 116 3.79 -8.29 -13.68
CA PHE A 116 4.94 -9.15 -13.42
C PHE A 116 5.36 -9.92 -14.66
N GLY A 117 4.40 -10.43 -15.45
CA GLY A 117 4.67 -11.08 -16.71
C GLY A 117 5.39 -10.15 -17.71
N SER A 118 4.94 -8.92 -17.86
CA SER A 118 5.59 -7.94 -18.76
C SER A 118 6.99 -7.55 -18.27
N VAL A 119 7.19 -7.37 -16.96
CA VAL A 119 8.50 -7.11 -16.38
C VAL A 119 9.43 -8.29 -16.60
N LEU A 120 8.97 -9.51 -16.37
CA LEU A 120 9.77 -10.72 -16.65
C LEU A 120 10.20 -10.78 -18.13
N VAL A 121 9.29 -10.51 -19.06
CA VAL A 121 9.63 -10.48 -20.50
C VAL A 121 10.69 -9.43 -20.77
N ALA A 122 10.55 -8.21 -20.25
CA ALA A 122 11.55 -7.14 -20.42
C ALA A 122 12.92 -7.54 -19.86
N LEU A 123 12.96 -8.15 -18.67
CA LEU A 123 14.21 -8.63 -18.07
C LEU A 123 14.82 -9.81 -18.85
N MET A 124 14.00 -10.73 -19.34
CA MET A 124 14.48 -11.87 -20.16
C MET A 124 15.07 -11.41 -21.50
N LEU A 125 14.53 -10.35 -22.11
CA LEU A 125 15.09 -9.76 -23.32
C LEU A 125 16.39 -9.01 -23.05
N ASN A 126 16.68 -8.65 -21.79
CA ASN A 126 17.84 -7.86 -21.37
C ASN A 126 18.70 -8.56 -20.29
N LEU A 127 18.82 -9.90 -20.33
CA LEU A 127 19.49 -10.69 -19.30
C LEU A 127 20.92 -10.21 -19.00
N ASN A 128 21.68 -9.81 -20.01
CA ASN A 128 23.05 -9.34 -19.86
C ASN A 128 23.17 -8.04 -19.07
N SER A 129 22.09 -7.25 -19.00
CA SER A 129 22.04 -5.94 -18.31
C SER A 129 21.59 -6.05 -16.85
N ILE A 130 21.07 -7.22 -16.44
CA ILE A 130 20.56 -7.41 -15.06
C ILE A 130 21.67 -7.30 -14.03
N PHE A 131 22.77 -8.04 -14.23
CA PHE A 131 23.90 -7.99 -13.29
C PHE A 131 24.58 -6.62 -13.22
N PRO A 132 24.86 -5.94 -14.35
CA PRO A 132 25.32 -4.56 -14.34
C PRO A 132 24.37 -3.58 -13.61
N ALA A 133 23.05 -3.71 -13.79
CA ALA A 133 22.08 -2.87 -13.09
C ALA A 133 22.12 -3.08 -11.56
N PHE A 134 22.17 -4.33 -11.08
CA PHE A 134 22.38 -4.60 -9.67
C PHE A 134 23.69 -4.02 -9.14
N LYS A 135 24.76 -4.13 -9.92
CA LYS A 135 26.06 -3.58 -9.57
C LYS A 135 25.99 -2.06 -9.39
N ILE A 136 25.33 -1.35 -10.30
CA ILE A 136 25.09 0.11 -10.20
C ILE A 136 24.36 0.44 -8.90
N ILE A 137 23.26 -0.25 -8.58
CA ILE A 137 22.48 -0.02 -7.35
C ILE A 137 23.37 -0.17 -6.11
N ILE A 138 24.15 -1.24 -6.04
CA ILE A 138 24.95 -1.55 -4.84
C ILE A 138 26.16 -0.61 -4.74
N GLU A 139 26.87 -0.40 -5.84
CA GLU A 139 28.04 0.50 -5.85
C GLU A 139 27.65 1.93 -5.53
N ASP A 140 26.58 2.44 -6.13
CA ASP A 140 26.13 3.81 -5.87
C ASP A 140 25.64 4.01 -4.44
N ALA A 141 24.98 3.01 -3.84
CA ALA A 141 24.54 3.07 -2.46
C ALA A 141 25.68 3.19 -1.44
N PHE A 142 26.88 2.65 -1.76
CA PHE A 142 28.04 2.61 -0.85
C PHE A 142 29.22 3.47 -1.28
N THR A 143 29.14 4.16 -2.42
CA THR A 143 30.21 5.03 -2.93
C THR A 143 29.97 6.49 -2.65
N GLY A 144 31.01 7.30 -2.78
CA GLY A 144 31.00 8.71 -2.44
C GLY A 144 30.10 9.60 -3.31
N SER A 145 29.57 9.12 -4.43
CA SER A 145 28.59 9.86 -5.26
C SER A 145 27.26 10.04 -4.53
N ALA A 146 26.82 9.05 -3.76
CA ALA A 146 25.68 9.17 -2.84
C ALA A 146 25.95 10.22 -1.73
N VAL A 147 27.21 10.42 -1.37
CA VAL A 147 27.66 11.42 -0.37
C VAL A 147 27.77 12.82 -0.98
N ALA A 148 28.11 12.95 -2.25
CA ALA A 148 28.30 14.23 -2.92
C ALA A 148 26.98 14.94 -3.30
N GLY A 149 25.89 14.18 -3.55
CA GLY A 149 24.57 14.71 -3.92
C GLY A 149 23.60 14.92 -2.77
N GLY A 150 23.95 14.47 -1.57
CA GLY A 150 23.12 14.59 -0.35
C GLY A 150 23.75 13.78 0.76
N SER A 151 23.42 14.07 2.02
CA SER A 151 23.97 13.25 3.11
C SER A 151 23.54 11.80 2.97
N VAL A 152 24.40 10.84 3.26
CA VAL A 152 24.07 9.38 3.32
C VAL A 152 22.78 9.15 4.12
N ILE A 153 22.56 9.97 5.15
CA ILE A 153 21.36 9.95 5.97
C ILE A 153 20.11 10.24 5.14
N ALA A 154 20.16 11.21 4.20
CA ALA A 154 19.00 11.53 3.34
C ALA A 154 18.63 10.36 2.42
N VAL A 155 19.62 9.66 1.87
CA VAL A 155 19.40 8.47 1.03
C VAL A 155 18.78 7.33 1.85
N ILE A 156 19.31 7.08 3.05
CA ILE A 156 18.76 6.07 3.97
C ILE A 156 17.32 6.42 4.35
N ILE A 157 17.06 7.67 4.74
CA ILE A 157 15.70 8.12 5.11
C ILE A 157 14.75 7.96 3.93
N MET A 158 15.15 8.30 2.71
CA MET A 158 14.32 8.14 1.51
C MET A 158 14.02 6.64 1.27
N GLY A 159 15.03 5.77 1.33
CA GLY A 159 14.84 4.33 1.16
C GLY A 159 13.90 3.73 2.21
N VAL A 160 14.06 4.07 3.48
CA VAL A 160 13.18 3.63 4.57
C VAL A 160 11.75 4.15 4.38
N ARG A 161 11.59 5.43 4.04
CA ARG A 161 10.28 6.04 3.79
C ARG A 161 9.56 5.34 2.63
N ARG A 162 10.22 5.14 1.49
CA ARG A 162 9.62 4.49 0.31
C ARG A 162 9.34 3.01 0.55
N GLY A 163 10.25 2.29 1.22
CA GLY A 163 10.02 0.91 1.62
C GLY A 163 8.83 0.76 2.58
N ALA A 164 8.74 1.61 3.59
CA ALA A 164 7.62 1.61 4.53
C ALA A 164 6.28 1.96 3.83
N HIS A 165 6.30 2.89 2.88
CA HIS A 165 5.12 3.25 2.09
C HIS A 165 4.65 2.08 1.21
N SER A 166 5.56 1.34 0.58
CA SER A 166 5.24 0.19 -0.27
C SER A 166 4.63 -0.96 0.53
N ASN A 167 5.30 -1.39 1.60
CA ASN A 167 4.87 -2.58 2.34
C ASN A 167 3.94 -2.30 3.52
N GLU A 168 3.72 -1.05 3.90
CA GLU A 168 2.88 -0.59 5.02
C GLU A 168 3.23 -1.24 6.38
N ALA A 169 4.38 -1.94 6.50
CA ALA A 169 4.74 -2.69 7.70
C ALA A 169 4.99 -1.79 8.90
N GLY A 170 4.17 -1.93 9.93
CA GLY A 170 4.26 -1.14 11.16
C GLY A 170 3.45 0.17 11.12
N ILE A 171 2.87 0.55 9.98
CA ILE A 171 1.94 1.67 9.88
C ILE A 171 0.59 1.28 10.53
N GLY A 172 0.15 0.05 10.28
CA GLY A 172 -1.06 -0.52 10.87
C GLY A 172 -2.26 -0.54 9.93
N THR A 173 -2.16 0.02 8.73
CA THR A 173 -3.22 0.00 7.70
C THR A 173 -3.57 -1.43 7.29
N GLU A 174 -2.58 -2.26 7.02
CA GLU A 174 -2.73 -3.65 6.65
C GLU A 174 -3.50 -4.47 7.70
N THR A 175 -3.36 -4.10 8.97
CA THR A 175 -4.02 -4.81 10.06
C THR A 175 -5.54 -4.65 10.06
N LEU A 176 -6.06 -3.58 9.44
CA LEU A 176 -7.50 -3.34 9.29
C LEU A 176 -8.16 -4.42 8.43
N VAL A 177 -7.50 -4.82 7.34
CA VAL A 177 -7.98 -5.90 6.46
C VAL A 177 -7.71 -7.26 7.08
N HIS A 178 -6.46 -7.53 7.51
CA HIS A 178 -6.10 -8.82 8.10
C HIS A 178 -6.90 -9.14 9.37
N GLY A 179 -7.20 -8.14 10.19
CA GLY A 179 -8.04 -8.30 11.38
C GLY A 179 -9.49 -8.62 11.06
N SER A 180 -9.97 -8.24 9.88
CA SER A 180 -11.33 -8.53 9.39
C SER A 180 -11.43 -9.86 8.64
N ALA A 181 -10.31 -10.58 8.45
CA ALA A 181 -10.28 -11.85 7.73
C ALA A 181 -11.08 -12.95 8.42
N LYS A 182 -11.71 -13.83 7.61
CA LYS A 182 -12.43 -14.99 8.09
C LYS A 182 -11.45 -16.12 8.50
N THR A 183 -10.80 -15.95 9.62
CA THR A 183 -9.88 -16.93 10.19
C THR A 183 -10.13 -17.10 11.67
N SER A 184 -9.94 -18.30 12.18
CA SER A 184 -9.96 -18.61 13.62
C SER A 184 -8.57 -18.59 14.25
N ASP A 185 -7.51 -18.62 13.42
CA ASP A 185 -6.13 -18.71 13.90
C ASP A 185 -5.36 -17.42 13.62
N PRO A 186 -5.00 -16.66 14.69
CA PRO A 186 -4.26 -15.42 14.56
C PRO A 186 -2.87 -15.61 13.96
N VAL A 187 -2.16 -16.68 14.32
CA VAL A 187 -0.79 -16.95 13.87
C VAL A 187 -0.76 -17.25 12.38
N LYS A 188 -1.72 -18.07 11.91
CA LYS A 188 -1.88 -18.35 10.48
C LYS A 188 -2.06 -17.08 9.68
N GLN A 189 -2.88 -16.14 10.18
CA GLN A 189 -3.09 -14.86 9.50
C GLN A 189 -1.82 -13.98 9.51
N GLY A 190 -1.07 -13.98 10.60
CA GLY A 190 0.23 -13.31 10.68
C GLY A 190 1.24 -13.86 9.69
N LEU A 191 1.30 -15.19 9.51
CA LEU A 191 2.16 -15.84 8.53
C LEU A 191 1.78 -15.45 7.09
N VAL A 192 0.48 -15.43 6.78
CA VAL A 192 -0.01 -14.97 5.47
C VAL A 192 0.37 -13.50 5.22
N ALA A 193 0.23 -12.64 6.23
CA ALA A 193 0.59 -11.22 6.12
C ALA A 193 2.08 -10.99 5.82
N MET A 194 2.97 -11.90 6.26
CA MET A 194 4.41 -11.81 5.96
C MET A 194 4.74 -11.99 4.48
N LEU A 195 3.89 -12.65 3.71
CA LEU A 195 4.10 -12.84 2.27
C LEU A 195 3.95 -11.53 1.49
N GLY A 196 3.12 -10.59 1.99
CA GLY A 196 2.92 -9.29 1.33
C GLY A 196 4.22 -8.57 1.00
N PRO A 197 5.09 -8.24 1.97
CA PRO A 197 6.36 -7.56 1.70
C PRO A 197 7.31 -8.31 0.78
N ILE A 198 7.25 -9.65 0.76
CA ILE A 198 8.08 -10.45 -0.14
C ILE A 198 7.66 -10.21 -1.59
N PHE A 199 6.35 -10.31 -1.88
CA PHE A 199 5.86 -10.10 -3.23
C PHE A 199 5.93 -8.63 -3.64
N ASP A 200 5.44 -7.73 -2.81
CA ASP A 200 5.34 -6.31 -3.14
C ASP A 200 6.73 -5.64 -3.18
N THR A 201 7.49 -5.73 -2.09
CA THR A 201 8.72 -4.95 -1.96
C THR A 201 9.92 -5.67 -2.55
N LEU A 202 10.13 -6.96 -2.24
CA LEU A 202 11.33 -7.67 -2.72
C LEU A 202 11.22 -8.08 -4.19
N ILE A 203 10.04 -8.45 -4.68
CA ILE A 203 9.89 -8.90 -6.06
C ILE A 203 9.47 -7.73 -6.95
N MET A 204 8.33 -7.12 -6.69
CA MET A 204 7.75 -6.11 -7.60
C MET A 204 8.59 -4.82 -7.64
N CYS A 205 8.94 -4.25 -6.49
CA CYS A 205 9.72 -3.00 -6.47
C CYS A 205 11.14 -3.21 -7.01
N THR A 206 11.81 -4.33 -6.70
CA THR A 206 13.14 -4.64 -7.25
C THR A 206 13.08 -4.81 -8.76
N SER A 207 12.09 -5.53 -9.27
CA SER A 207 11.90 -5.74 -10.71
C SER A 207 11.65 -4.42 -11.44
N THR A 208 10.83 -3.53 -10.87
CA THR A 208 10.58 -2.19 -11.42
C THR A 208 11.84 -1.33 -11.44
N ALA A 209 12.62 -1.35 -10.36
CA ALA A 209 13.88 -0.61 -10.27
C ALA A 209 14.87 -1.10 -11.33
N LEU A 210 15.03 -2.41 -11.48
CA LEU A 210 15.89 -2.99 -12.53
C LEU A 210 15.45 -2.55 -13.93
N LEU A 211 14.14 -2.57 -14.20
CA LEU A 211 13.61 -2.16 -15.49
C LEU A 211 13.92 -0.69 -15.79
N ILE A 212 13.76 0.22 -14.83
CA ILE A 212 14.09 1.65 -14.97
C ILE A 212 15.60 1.83 -15.20
N ILE A 213 16.45 1.12 -14.45
CA ILE A 213 17.91 1.24 -14.58
C ILE A 213 18.39 0.68 -15.92
N ILE A 214 17.90 -0.48 -16.33
CA ILE A 214 18.26 -1.13 -17.60
C ILE A 214 17.84 -0.28 -18.81
N SER A 215 16.70 0.40 -18.73
CA SER A 215 16.21 1.26 -19.81
C SER A 215 17.09 2.51 -20.03
N GLY A 216 17.84 2.96 -19.02
CA GLY A 216 18.64 4.17 -19.07
C GLY A 216 17.86 5.49 -18.98
N VAL A 217 16.52 5.46 -19.04
CA VAL A 217 15.69 6.69 -19.04
C VAL A 217 15.90 7.58 -17.82
N TRP A 218 16.29 7.02 -16.69
CA TRP A 218 16.56 7.77 -15.45
C TRP A 218 17.73 8.72 -15.54
N LEU A 219 18.62 8.58 -16.55
CA LEU A 219 19.76 9.46 -16.79
C LEU A 219 19.42 10.63 -17.71
N GLU A 220 18.43 10.50 -18.58
CA GLU A 220 18.17 11.40 -19.69
C GLU A 220 16.83 12.14 -19.55
N SER A 221 15.88 11.57 -18.80
CA SER A 221 14.53 12.11 -18.65
C SER A 221 14.38 12.94 -17.38
N ASP A 222 13.70 14.07 -17.49
CA ASP A 222 13.24 14.88 -16.34
C ASP A 222 11.92 14.34 -15.75
N SER A 223 11.38 13.29 -16.34
CA SER A 223 10.12 12.68 -15.89
C SER A 223 10.26 12.04 -14.52
N THR A 224 9.18 12.07 -13.73
CA THR A 224 9.12 11.50 -12.39
C THR A 224 7.89 10.60 -12.23
N GLY A 225 7.91 9.76 -11.19
CA GLY A 225 6.75 8.93 -10.82
C GLY A 225 6.40 7.92 -11.90
N VAL A 226 5.10 7.83 -12.23
CA VAL A 226 4.57 6.85 -13.17
C VAL A 226 5.04 7.08 -14.60
N THR A 227 5.25 8.34 -15.00
CA THR A 227 5.71 8.70 -16.36
C THR A 227 7.10 8.13 -16.64
N LEU A 228 8.05 8.25 -15.70
CA LEU A 228 9.37 7.65 -15.83
C LEU A 228 9.29 6.12 -16.02
N THR A 229 8.40 5.46 -15.28
CA THR A 229 8.18 4.01 -15.44
C THR A 229 7.59 3.69 -16.80
N ALA A 230 6.66 4.53 -17.31
CA ALA A 230 6.06 4.36 -18.63
C ALA A 230 7.06 4.50 -19.77
N GLU A 231 7.98 5.46 -19.65
CA GLU A 231 9.11 5.61 -20.57
C GLU A 231 10.01 4.37 -20.56
N ALA A 232 10.35 3.85 -19.37
CA ALA A 232 11.16 2.65 -19.24
C ALA A 232 10.50 1.43 -19.90
N PHE A 233 9.20 1.23 -19.71
CA PHE A 233 8.44 0.18 -20.38
C PHE A 233 8.40 0.38 -21.90
N SER A 234 8.27 1.63 -22.36
CA SER A 234 8.26 1.97 -23.78
C SER A 234 9.60 1.69 -24.44
N VAL A 235 10.71 2.00 -23.78
CA VAL A 235 12.06 1.72 -24.29
C VAL A 235 12.31 0.21 -24.40
N LEU A 236 11.93 -0.58 -23.39
CA LEU A 236 12.26 -2.00 -23.33
C LEU A 236 11.27 -2.92 -24.09
N LEU A 237 10.00 -2.52 -24.18
CA LEU A 237 8.92 -3.33 -24.78
C LEU A 237 8.19 -2.62 -25.93
N GLY A 238 8.64 -1.43 -26.31
CA GLY A 238 8.00 -0.63 -27.35
C GLY A 238 6.61 -0.11 -26.96
N PRO A 239 5.76 0.25 -27.94
CA PRO A 239 4.40 0.76 -27.69
C PRO A 239 3.52 -0.18 -26.86
N PHE A 240 3.76 -1.50 -26.97
CA PHE A 240 3.08 -2.51 -26.16
C PHE A 240 3.39 -2.33 -24.66
N GLY A 241 4.63 -1.99 -24.33
CA GLY A 241 5.05 -1.72 -22.95
C GLY A 241 4.25 -0.60 -22.31
N TYR A 242 4.09 0.53 -23.02
CA TYR A 242 3.26 1.64 -22.52
C TYR A 242 1.80 1.22 -22.28
N ALA A 243 1.19 0.51 -23.25
CA ALA A 243 -0.20 0.07 -23.13
C ALA A 243 -0.41 -0.87 -21.93
N VAL A 244 0.50 -1.81 -21.71
CA VAL A 244 0.46 -2.73 -20.57
C VAL A 244 0.60 -1.96 -19.25
N LEU A 245 1.61 -1.08 -19.16
CA LEU A 245 1.77 -0.29 -17.95
C LEU A 245 0.56 0.60 -17.67
N PHE A 246 0.00 1.24 -18.68
CA PHE A 246 -1.21 2.06 -18.55
C PHE A 246 -2.36 1.27 -17.92
N ILE A 247 -2.66 0.07 -18.44
CA ILE A 247 -3.70 -0.81 -17.89
C ILE A 247 -3.38 -1.20 -16.44
N CYS A 248 -2.11 -1.54 -16.15
CA CYS A 248 -1.68 -1.89 -14.81
C CYS A 248 -1.84 -0.72 -13.83
N VAL A 249 -1.37 0.48 -14.19
CA VAL A 249 -1.45 1.67 -13.32
C VAL A 249 -2.91 2.04 -13.04
N VAL A 250 -3.77 2.01 -14.05
CA VAL A 250 -5.21 2.27 -13.86
C VAL A 250 -5.82 1.24 -12.90
N SER A 251 -5.46 -0.03 -13.06
CA SER A 251 -5.97 -1.11 -12.21
C SER A 251 -5.44 -1.03 -10.78
N PHE A 252 -4.11 -0.84 -10.61
CA PHE A 252 -3.48 -0.68 -9.29
C PHE A 252 -4.00 0.56 -8.55
N GLY A 253 -4.04 1.70 -9.22
CA GLY A 253 -4.53 2.94 -8.64
C GLY A 253 -5.98 2.84 -8.19
N ALA A 254 -6.85 2.30 -9.03
CA ALA A 254 -8.26 2.11 -8.70
C ALA A 254 -8.44 1.14 -7.52
N SER A 255 -7.79 -0.03 -7.53
CA SER A 255 -7.88 -1.01 -6.43
C SER A 255 -7.38 -0.44 -5.10
N THR A 256 -6.32 0.36 -5.14
CA THR A 256 -5.76 0.99 -3.95
C THR A 256 -6.69 2.08 -3.39
N ILE A 257 -7.32 2.90 -4.25
CA ILE A 257 -8.34 3.87 -3.82
C ILE A 257 -9.49 3.16 -3.08
N PHE A 258 -9.94 2.01 -3.60
CA PHE A 258 -11.00 1.23 -2.94
C PHE A 258 -10.57 0.68 -1.59
N THR A 259 -9.35 0.15 -1.49
CA THR A 259 -8.79 -0.39 -0.25
C THR A 259 -8.59 0.71 0.79
N TYR A 260 -8.07 1.87 0.39
CA TYR A 260 -7.88 3.01 1.28
C TYR A 260 -9.21 3.57 1.78
N SER A 261 -10.25 3.54 0.94
CA SER A 261 -11.60 3.91 1.41
C SER A 261 -12.12 3.00 2.53
N PHE A 262 -11.74 1.71 2.50
CA PHE A 262 -12.03 0.79 3.59
C PHE A 262 -11.23 1.13 4.86
N TYR A 263 -9.92 1.43 4.73
CA TYR A 263 -9.09 1.81 5.88
C TYR A 263 -9.65 3.03 6.61
N GLY A 264 -9.92 4.09 5.89
CA GLY A 264 -10.48 5.29 6.47
C GLY A 264 -11.91 5.12 7.00
N SER A 265 -12.72 4.30 6.33
CA SER A 265 -14.05 3.94 6.82
C SER A 265 -13.96 3.17 8.15
N ALA A 266 -12.99 2.28 8.33
CA ALA A 266 -12.77 1.57 9.59
C ALA A 266 -12.34 2.52 10.71
N CYS A 267 -11.44 3.48 10.42
CA CYS A 267 -11.06 4.53 11.36
C CYS A 267 -12.24 5.44 11.71
N SER A 268 -13.01 5.87 10.71
CA SER A 268 -14.22 6.68 10.91
C SER A 268 -15.29 5.94 11.73
N GLN A 269 -15.43 4.63 11.50
CA GLN A 269 -16.35 3.79 12.28
C GLN A 269 -15.96 3.71 13.75
N PHE A 270 -14.67 3.60 14.05
CA PHE A 270 -14.16 3.60 15.41
C PHE A 270 -14.44 4.92 16.14
N LEU A 271 -14.24 6.07 15.46
CA LEU A 271 -14.43 7.41 16.04
C LEU A 271 -15.88 7.84 16.13
N PHE A 272 -16.67 7.61 15.09
CA PHE A 272 -18.00 8.22 14.90
C PHE A 272 -19.12 7.20 14.67
N GLY A 273 -18.82 5.90 14.74
CA GLY A 273 -19.79 4.84 14.50
C GLY A 273 -20.25 4.73 13.04
N LYS A 274 -21.39 4.06 12.81
CA LYS A 274 -21.91 3.76 11.46
C LYS A 274 -22.23 5.00 10.62
N LYS A 275 -22.63 6.10 11.27
CA LYS A 275 -22.91 7.37 10.55
C LYS A 275 -21.63 7.98 9.97
N GLY A 276 -20.52 7.88 10.70
CA GLY A 276 -19.22 8.36 10.26
C GLY A 276 -18.73 7.69 8.96
N VAL A 277 -19.01 6.39 8.79
CA VAL A 277 -18.63 5.66 7.57
C VAL A 277 -19.19 6.30 6.31
N LYS A 278 -20.50 6.62 6.32
CA LYS A 278 -21.15 7.25 5.15
C LYS A 278 -20.58 8.64 4.85
N ILE A 279 -20.34 9.44 5.89
CA ILE A 279 -19.75 10.77 5.73
C ILE A 279 -18.35 10.63 5.14
N TYR A 280 -17.55 9.72 5.67
CA TYR A 280 -16.18 9.51 5.20
C TYR A 280 -16.11 9.02 3.75
N GLN A 281 -17.04 8.17 3.32
CA GLN A 281 -17.12 7.76 1.91
C GLN A 281 -17.32 8.97 0.96
N TRP A 282 -18.13 9.93 1.33
CA TRP A 282 -18.28 11.18 0.56
C TRP A 282 -17.03 12.05 0.62
N VAL A 283 -16.35 12.09 1.76
CA VAL A 283 -15.05 12.77 1.90
C VAL A 283 -14.02 12.17 0.94
N ILE A 284 -13.91 10.83 0.86
CA ILE A 284 -13.03 10.16 -0.10
C ILE A 284 -13.36 10.57 -1.54
N ILE A 285 -14.63 10.53 -1.94
CA ILE A 285 -15.06 10.89 -3.30
C ILE A 285 -14.64 12.32 -3.63
N LEU A 286 -14.84 13.27 -2.71
CA LEU A 286 -14.39 14.64 -2.86
C LEU A 286 -12.86 14.74 -3.01
N PHE A 287 -12.12 14.06 -2.14
CA PHE A 287 -10.66 14.11 -2.15
C PHE A 287 -10.02 13.41 -3.35
N VAL A 288 -10.69 12.46 -3.99
CA VAL A 288 -10.25 11.93 -5.30
C VAL A 288 -10.12 13.07 -6.32
N VAL A 289 -11.10 14.00 -6.36
CA VAL A 289 -11.06 15.15 -7.27
C VAL A 289 -9.97 16.15 -6.84
N VAL A 290 -9.88 16.46 -5.56
CA VAL A 290 -8.90 17.42 -5.02
C VAL A 290 -7.47 16.95 -5.34
N PHE A 291 -7.16 15.67 -5.06
CA PHE A 291 -5.84 15.12 -5.30
C PHE A 291 -5.51 14.91 -6.80
N ALA A 292 -6.51 14.83 -7.65
CA ALA A 292 -6.30 14.84 -9.11
C ALA A 292 -5.73 16.16 -9.63
N VAL A 293 -5.93 17.26 -8.89
CA VAL A 293 -5.58 18.62 -9.35
C VAL A 293 -4.35 19.19 -8.64
N ILE A 294 -4.13 18.82 -7.36
CA ILE A 294 -3.00 19.38 -6.59
C ILE A 294 -1.65 18.74 -6.99
N PRO A 295 -0.51 19.44 -6.76
CA PRO A 295 0.82 18.88 -6.99
C PRO A 295 1.07 17.61 -6.17
N ILE A 296 1.80 16.66 -6.78
CA ILE A 296 2.07 15.34 -6.19
C ILE A 296 2.83 15.45 -4.87
N GLU A 297 3.77 16.39 -4.76
CA GLU A 297 4.59 16.59 -3.56
C GLU A 297 3.74 16.94 -2.34
N ALA A 298 2.70 17.75 -2.53
CA ALA A 298 1.76 18.11 -1.46
C ALA A 298 0.97 16.87 -1.01
N ALA A 299 0.48 16.06 -1.95
CA ALA A 299 -0.24 14.82 -1.66
C ALA A 299 0.63 13.83 -0.88
N ILE A 300 1.87 13.58 -1.36
CA ILE A 300 2.81 12.66 -0.72
C ILE A 300 3.13 13.11 0.71
N ASN A 301 3.45 14.39 0.91
CA ASN A 301 3.84 14.89 2.24
C ASN A 301 2.72 14.73 3.27
N ILE A 302 1.47 14.99 2.90
CA ILE A 302 0.31 14.81 3.78
C ILE A 302 0.17 13.33 4.20
N ILE A 303 0.28 12.41 3.25
CA ILE A 303 0.14 10.98 3.50
C ILE A 303 1.32 10.45 4.33
N ASP A 304 2.56 10.83 3.99
CA ASP A 304 3.77 10.40 4.70
C ASP A 304 3.75 10.83 6.18
N ILE A 305 3.34 12.07 6.47
CA ILE A 305 3.18 12.56 7.85
C ILE A 305 2.12 11.73 8.58
N SER A 306 0.99 11.46 7.94
CA SER A 306 -0.08 10.68 8.54
C SER A 306 0.34 9.24 8.84
N PHE A 307 1.09 8.61 7.93
CA PHE A 307 1.64 7.27 8.12
C PHE A 307 2.66 7.23 9.28
N ALA A 308 3.52 8.23 9.39
CA ALA A 308 4.44 8.34 10.51
C ALA A 308 3.69 8.45 11.85
N LEU A 309 2.62 9.24 11.90
CA LEU A 309 1.77 9.37 13.08
C LEU A 309 1.04 8.06 13.42
N MET A 310 0.54 7.33 12.41
CA MET A 310 -0.11 6.02 12.61
C MET A 310 0.87 4.95 13.10
N ALA A 311 2.12 4.99 12.66
CA ALA A 311 3.13 4.03 13.06
C ALA A 311 3.45 4.08 14.56
N ILE A 312 3.37 5.24 15.19
CA ILE A 312 3.68 5.41 16.63
C ILE A 312 2.82 4.49 17.50
N PRO A 313 1.47 4.60 17.52
CA PRO A 313 0.64 3.72 18.35
C PRO A 313 0.70 2.25 17.92
N THR A 314 0.88 1.97 16.63
CA THR A 314 0.99 0.61 16.11
C THR A 314 2.25 -0.07 16.64
N LEU A 315 3.40 0.58 16.56
CA LEU A 315 4.68 0.03 17.04
C LEU A 315 4.70 -0.09 18.57
N ILE A 316 4.20 0.92 19.30
CA ILE A 316 4.09 0.85 20.76
C ILE A 316 3.26 -0.36 21.18
N SER A 317 2.07 -0.56 20.61
CA SER A 317 1.21 -1.70 20.93
C SER A 317 1.84 -3.03 20.54
N SER A 318 2.54 -3.09 19.41
CA SER A 318 3.20 -4.31 18.94
C SER A 318 4.37 -4.74 19.82
N VAL A 319 5.21 -3.79 20.23
CA VAL A 319 6.32 -4.06 21.15
C VAL A 319 5.80 -4.46 22.54
N TRP A 320 4.80 -3.75 23.07
CA TRP A 320 4.22 -4.07 24.36
C TRP A 320 3.62 -5.46 24.43
N LEU A 321 2.94 -5.88 23.36
CA LEU A 321 2.24 -7.16 23.29
C LEU A 321 3.06 -8.28 22.62
N ALA A 322 4.33 -8.01 22.24
CA ALA A 322 5.20 -9.00 21.60
C ALA A 322 5.30 -10.34 22.37
N PRO A 323 5.43 -10.36 23.72
CA PRO A 323 5.47 -11.63 24.45
C PRO A 323 4.22 -12.50 24.22
N LYS A 324 3.03 -11.90 24.15
CA LYS A 324 1.77 -12.62 23.89
C LYS A 324 1.71 -13.22 22.49
N VAL A 325 2.25 -12.52 21.48
CA VAL A 325 2.35 -13.05 20.12
C VAL A 325 3.33 -14.22 20.06
N ILE A 326 4.47 -14.11 20.73
CA ILE A 326 5.48 -15.19 20.78
C ILE A 326 4.92 -16.45 21.46
N GLU A 327 4.20 -16.27 22.57
CA GLU A 327 3.52 -17.37 23.27
C GLU A 327 2.52 -18.06 22.33
N LYS A 328 1.68 -17.27 21.65
CA LYS A 328 0.68 -17.79 20.71
C LYS A 328 1.30 -18.50 19.52
N ALA A 329 2.42 -17.99 19.01
CA ALA A 329 3.18 -18.63 17.94
C ALA A 329 3.75 -19.98 18.39
N ARG A 330 4.33 -20.06 19.59
CA ARG A 330 4.83 -21.33 20.16
C ARG A 330 3.70 -22.37 20.30
N GLU A 331 2.55 -21.99 20.81
CA GLU A 331 1.39 -22.88 20.88
C GLU A 331 0.97 -23.40 19.51
N TYR A 332 0.96 -22.53 18.49
CA TYR A 332 0.58 -22.89 17.14
C TYR A 332 1.55 -23.91 16.53
N PHE A 333 2.84 -23.66 16.60
CA PHE A 333 3.85 -24.59 16.05
C PHE A 333 3.92 -25.90 16.81
N ALA A 334 3.77 -25.89 18.14
CA ALA A 334 3.70 -27.12 18.95
C ALA A 334 2.46 -27.98 18.61
N LYS A 335 1.36 -27.37 18.18
CA LYS A 335 0.20 -28.11 17.66
C LYS A 335 0.47 -28.72 16.29
N LEU A 336 1.16 -28.00 15.41
CA LEU A 336 1.52 -28.51 14.07
C LEU A 336 2.44 -29.71 14.15
N GLU A 337 3.44 -29.69 15.06
CA GLU A 337 4.37 -30.81 15.27
C GLU A 337 3.65 -32.09 15.75
N LYS A 338 2.53 -31.95 16.46
CA LYS A 338 1.73 -33.07 16.95
C LYS A 338 0.69 -33.59 15.95
N MET A 339 0.47 -32.90 14.84
CA MET A 339 -0.43 -33.38 13.79
C MET A 339 0.26 -34.49 13.00
N PRO A 340 -0.38 -35.67 12.83
CA PRO A 340 0.17 -36.72 11.99
C PRO A 340 0.34 -36.18 10.56
N VAL A 341 1.55 -36.35 10.00
CA VAL A 341 1.78 -36.07 8.58
C VAL A 341 0.95 -37.11 7.83
N ASN A 342 -0.23 -36.73 7.35
CA ASN A 342 -0.95 -37.55 6.39
C ASN A 342 -0.17 -37.54 5.08
N ASN A 343 0.54 -38.66 4.85
CA ASN A 343 1.16 -38.96 3.57
C ASN A 343 0.10 -39.16 2.48
#